data_f6e76a528776d60a438f7966491699c6
#
_entry.id   f6e76a528776d60a438f7966491699c6
#
_cell.length_a   1.000
_cell.length_b   1.000
_cell.length_c   1.000
_cell.angle_alpha   90.00
_cell.angle_beta   90.00
_cell.angle_gamma   90.00
#
_symmetry.space_group_name_H-M   'P 1'
#
loop_
_entity.id
_entity.type
_entity.pdbx_description
1 polymer ?
#
loop_
_entity_poly.entity_id
_entity_poly.type
_entity_poly.pdbx_seq_one_letter_code
_entity_poly.pdbx_strand_id
1 'polypeptide(L)'
;MNRREFLCATAATVAAGALLPRAASAEEVQKSEGMNYAPKGKPNPVVGPGEFNIAAIRLDHNHIYGMCNGLTEAGATIKWVWDADPKKVAAFLEKFPGAKVASSLEEVLADPEVKLVACAAVNSERGPIGCTVMEAGKDYFSDKPPFTTMDQLNQAKATVAKTGRKHMVYYAERLHNESAMFATDLVESGAIGKVISVTTIAPHRLSKASRPAWFFERDKYGGILCDIGSHQFEQFLTFGGCTDATVSYAAVGNFGNPDKPELEDFGEACLAGDSGALDYIRVDWFTPDGLPVWGDGRTFILGTKATIELRKYIDVARETVGDHVYIVDAKGMQHLSVAGKVGFRFFGELILDCIHGTEKAMTQAHAFKASELSLIAQAKAQRVA
;
A
#
# COMPACT_ATOMS: atom_id res chain seq x y z
N MET A 1 44.65 34.35 26.27
CA MET A 1 44.61 33.02 25.61
C MET A 1 43.88 33.14 24.29
N ASN A 2 44.60 32.96 23.17
CA ASN A 2 43.99 33.14 21.85
C ASN A 2 43.51 31.77 21.30
N ARG A 3 42.76 31.81 20.19
CA ARG A 3 42.11 30.64 19.61
C ARG A 3 43.05 29.48 19.21
N ARG A 4 44.35 29.77 19.03
CA ARG A 4 45.38 28.75 18.71
C ARG A 4 45.84 27.99 19.95
N GLU A 5 45.92 28.64 21.11
CA GLU A 5 46.32 28.01 22.36
C GLU A 5 45.26 27.05 22.88
N PHE A 6 43.97 27.30 22.60
CA PHE A 6 42.88 26.36 22.97
C PHE A 6 42.90 25.06 22.14
N LEU A 7 43.33 25.15 20.85
CA LEU A 7 43.39 23.97 19.97
C LEU A 7 44.61 23.09 20.25
N CYS A 8 45.70 23.62 20.82
CA CYS A 8 46.89 22.85 21.19
C CYS A 8 46.74 22.15 22.55
N ALA A 9 45.89 22.65 23.44
CA ALA A 9 45.69 22.03 24.76
C ALA A 9 44.76 20.81 24.74
N THR A 10 44.00 20.60 23.67
CA THR A 10 43.10 19.46 23.54
C THR A 10 43.66 18.27 22.76
N ALA A 11 44.89 18.39 22.25
CA ALA A 11 45.54 17.31 21.47
C ALA A 11 46.42 16.33 22.29
N ALA A 12 46.56 16.53 23.59
CA ALA A 12 47.54 15.76 24.42
C ALA A 12 46.89 14.77 25.43
N THR A 13 45.58 14.54 25.39
CA THR A 13 44.93 13.66 26.41
C THR A 13 43.96 12.62 25.82
N VAL A 14 44.17 12.13 24.62
CA VAL A 14 43.41 10.99 24.09
C VAL A 14 44.35 9.92 23.57
N ALA A 15 45.12 9.33 24.50
CA ALA A 15 45.82 8.07 24.29
C ALA A 15 45.61 7.16 25.50
N ALA A 16 44.39 7.12 26.03
CA ALA A 16 43.95 6.03 26.90
C ALA A 16 42.81 5.33 26.14
N GLY A 17 43.10 4.14 25.64
CA GLY A 17 42.18 3.33 24.81
C GLY A 17 40.82 3.11 25.46
N ALA A 18 39.88 3.94 25.16
CA ALA A 18 38.50 3.55 25.19
C ALA A 18 38.29 2.68 23.92
N LEU A 19 38.31 1.36 24.10
CA LEU A 19 37.69 0.44 23.14
C LEU A 19 36.27 0.91 22.98
N LEU A 20 36.01 1.65 21.89
CA LEU A 20 34.65 1.83 21.43
C LEU A 20 34.07 0.43 21.30
N PRO A 21 32.86 0.16 21.83
CA PRO A 21 32.25 -1.13 21.64
C PRO A 21 32.20 -1.38 20.14
N ARG A 22 32.83 -2.47 19.70
CA ARG A 22 32.77 -2.94 18.32
C ARG A 22 31.32 -2.98 17.94
N ALA A 23 30.93 -2.28 16.87
CA ALA A 23 29.56 -2.36 16.36
C ALA A 23 29.21 -3.85 16.27
N ALA A 24 28.16 -4.27 16.97
CA ALA A 24 27.69 -5.65 16.94
C ALA A 24 27.53 -6.05 15.46
N SER A 25 27.98 -7.24 15.12
CA SER A 25 27.78 -7.77 13.75
C SER A 25 26.29 -7.78 13.44
N ALA A 26 25.93 -7.71 12.15
CA ALA A 26 24.53 -7.76 11.74
C ALA A 26 23.77 -8.99 12.31
N GLU A 27 24.48 -10.09 12.58
CA GLU A 27 23.94 -11.29 13.24
C GLU A 27 23.64 -11.10 14.74
N GLU A 28 24.46 -10.33 15.45
CA GLU A 28 24.25 -10.06 16.89
C GLU A 28 23.06 -9.16 17.16
N VAL A 29 22.66 -8.33 16.19
CA VAL A 29 21.45 -7.46 16.29
C VAL A 29 20.16 -8.23 16.00
N GLN A 30 20.23 -9.43 15.42
CA GLN A 30 19.05 -10.18 14.97
C GLN A 30 18.23 -10.81 16.08
N LYS A 31 18.82 -11.11 17.24
CA LYS A 31 18.09 -11.76 18.35
C LYS A 31 18.46 -11.14 19.67
N SER A 32 17.46 -10.64 20.39
CA SER A 32 17.54 -10.36 21.81
C SER A 32 16.98 -11.55 22.58
N GLU A 33 17.57 -11.84 23.72
CA GLU A 33 17.16 -12.96 24.55
C GLU A 33 15.69 -12.84 24.98
N GLY A 34 14.90 -13.87 24.71
CA GLY A 34 13.48 -13.94 25.07
C GLY A 34 12.48 -13.32 24.10
N MET A 35 12.92 -12.71 22.98
CA MET A 35 12.02 -12.32 21.88
C MET A 35 11.80 -13.49 20.92
N ASN A 36 10.55 -13.70 20.54
CA ASN A 36 10.18 -14.78 19.62
C ASN A 36 9.04 -14.33 18.70
N TYR A 37 9.35 -13.38 17.81
CA TYR A 37 8.45 -13.00 16.73
C TYR A 37 8.89 -13.71 15.46
N ALA A 38 7.99 -14.51 14.88
CA ALA A 38 8.26 -15.26 13.65
C ALA A 38 7.04 -15.26 12.72
N PRO A 39 7.24 -15.18 11.39
CA PRO A 39 6.18 -15.37 10.41
C PRO A 39 5.54 -16.75 10.51
N LYS A 40 4.23 -16.82 10.27
CA LYS A 40 3.47 -18.09 10.25
C LYS A 40 3.69 -18.93 8.99
N GLY A 41 4.34 -18.37 7.97
CA GLY A 41 4.53 -18.97 6.65
C GLY A 41 3.54 -18.44 5.61
N LYS A 42 3.80 -18.78 4.35
CA LYS A 42 2.94 -18.38 3.23
C LYS A 42 1.61 -19.15 3.24
N PRO A 43 0.48 -18.50 2.90
CA PRO A 43 -0.77 -19.21 2.69
C PRO A 43 -0.69 -20.11 1.46
N ASN A 44 -1.46 -21.22 1.49
CA ASN A 44 -1.67 -22.05 0.32
C ASN A 44 -2.77 -21.49 -0.58
N PRO A 45 -2.83 -21.86 -1.87
CA PRO A 45 -3.98 -21.58 -2.71
C PRO A 45 -5.28 -22.11 -2.06
N VAL A 46 -6.35 -21.31 -2.15
CA VAL A 46 -7.64 -21.61 -1.49
C VAL A 46 -8.67 -22.24 -2.42
N VAL A 47 -8.41 -22.22 -3.74
CA VAL A 47 -9.24 -22.83 -4.79
C VAL A 47 -8.36 -23.51 -5.81
N GLY A 48 -8.91 -24.52 -6.51
CA GLY A 48 -8.26 -25.19 -7.62
C GLY A 48 -8.43 -24.45 -8.95
N PRO A 49 -7.64 -24.84 -9.99
CA PRO A 49 -7.73 -24.23 -11.33
C PRO A 49 -9.17 -24.29 -11.90
N GLY A 50 -9.69 -23.14 -12.32
CA GLY A 50 -11.03 -23.02 -12.90
C GLY A 50 -12.18 -22.93 -11.90
N GLU A 51 -11.95 -23.13 -10.61
CA GLU A 51 -13.00 -23.03 -9.59
C GLU A 51 -13.40 -21.59 -9.30
N PHE A 52 -12.46 -20.64 -9.45
CA PHE A 52 -12.74 -19.22 -9.30
C PHE A 52 -12.15 -18.44 -10.47
N ASN A 53 -13.02 -18.05 -11.41
CA ASN A 53 -12.62 -17.32 -12.61
C ASN A 53 -12.72 -15.81 -12.38
N ILE A 54 -11.67 -15.09 -12.81
CA ILE A 54 -11.58 -13.64 -12.79
C ILE A 54 -11.41 -13.08 -14.18
N ALA A 55 -11.65 -11.78 -14.32
CA ALA A 55 -11.29 -11.01 -15.51
C ALA A 55 -10.40 -9.83 -15.14
N ALA A 56 -9.47 -9.47 -16.03
CA ALA A 56 -8.66 -8.26 -15.95
C ALA A 56 -9.15 -7.27 -17.01
N ILE A 57 -9.51 -6.04 -16.60
CA ILE A 57 -10.01 -5.02 -17.52
C ILE A 57 -9.30 -3.69 -17.31
N ARG A 58 -9.27 -2.85 -18.36
CA ARG A 58 -8.77 -1.47 -18.28
C ARG A 58 -7.36 -1.45 -17.67
N LEU A 59 -6.38 -1.74 -18.50
CA LEU A 59 -4.99 -1.98 -18.13
C LEU A 59 -4.16 -0.69 -18.13
N ASP A 60 -4.74 0.42 -17.70
CA ASP A 60 -4.13 1.76 -17.76
C ASP A 60 -2.99 1.93 -16.74
N HIS A 61 -2.96 1.10 -15.69
CA HIS A 61 -1.94 1.14 -14.65
C HIS A 61 -1.31 -0.24 -14.41
N ASN A 62 0.01 -0.29 -14.21
CA ASN A 62 0.77 -1.53 -14.05
C ASN A 62 0.41 -2.34 -12.80
N HIS A 63 -0.34 -1.80 -11.85
CA HIS A 63 -0.83 -2.54 -10.69
C HIS A 63 -1.70 -3.73 -11.07
N ILE A 64 -2.31 -3.73 -12.26
CA ILE A 64 -3.09 -4.88 -12.75
C ILE A 64 -2.30 -6.18 -12.72
N TYR A 65 -0.99 -6.13 -13.00
CA TYR A 65 -0.13 -7.30 -12.95
C TYR A 65 0.01 -7.85 -11.52
N GLY A 66 0.22 -6.97 -10.54
CA GLY A 66 0.28 -7.35 -9.13
C GLY A 66 -1.05 -7.88 -8.59
N MET A 67 -2.17 -7.24 -8.95
CA MET A 67 -3.52 -7.68 -8.61
C MET A 67 -3.80 -9.09 -9.12
N CYS A 68 -3.54 -9.33 -10.41
CA CYS A 68 -3.72 -10.64 -11.05
C CYS A 68 -2.76 -11.69 -10.51
N ASN A 69 -1.49 -11.33 -10.25
CA ASN A 69 -0.50 -12.25 -9.69
C ASN A 69 -0.94 -12.75 -8.31
N GLY A 70 -1.31 -11.84 -7.40
CA GLY A 70 -1.77 -12.23 -6.06
C GLY A 70 -3.02 -13.12 -6.10
N LEU A 71 -3.99 -12.83 -6.98
CA LEU A 71 -5.17 -13.66 -7.15
C LEU A 71 -4.84 -15.04 -7.74
N THR A 72 -3.93 -15.12 -8.71
CA THR A 72 -3.52 -16.41 -9.31
C THR A 72 -2.66 -17.25 -8.37
N GLU A 73 -1.80 -16.63 -7.56
CA GLU A 73 -1.07 -17.32 -6.49
C GLU A 73 -2.02 -17.91 -5.44
N ALA A 74 -3.17 -17.27 -5.22
CA ALA A 74 -4.23 -17.77 -4.34
C ALA A 74 -5.15 -18.83 -4.99
N GLY A 75 -4.94 -19.16 -6.28
CA GLY A 75 -5.64 -20.22 -7.02
C GLY A 75 -6.64 -19.73 -8.07
N ALA A 76 -6.93 -18.42 -8.18
CA ALA A 76 -7.85 -17.92 -9.19
C ALA A 76 -7.32 -18.14 -10.61
N THR A 77 -8.24 -18.30 -11.56
CA THR A 77 -7.94 -18.43 -13.00
C THR A 77 -8.35 -17.15 -13.72
N ILE A 78 -7.40 -16.51 -14.42
CA ILE A 78 -7.73 -15.38 -15.30
C ILE A 78 -8.38 -15.92 -16.55
N LYS A 79 -9.70 -15.81 -16.66
CA LYS A 79 -10.46 -16.28 -17.82
C LYS A 79 -10.41 -15.28 -18.97
N TRP A 80 -10.61 -13.99 -18.67
CA TRP A 80 -10.68 -12.93 -19.66
C TRP A 80 -9.72 -11.79 -19.38
N VAL A 81 -9.22 -11.18 -20.46
CA VAL A 81 -8.59 -9.86 -20.44
C VAL A 81 -9.24 -8.97 -21.48
N TRP A 82 -9.48 -7.69 -21.12
CA TRP A 82 -10.03 -6.69 -22.02
C TRP A 82 -9.44 -5.30 -21.75
N ASP A 83 -9.03 -4.64 -22.82
CA ASP A 83 -8.72 -3.21 -22.89
C ASP A 83 -9.04 -2.72 -24.31
N ALA A 84 -9.39 -1.44 -24.46
CA ALA A 84 -9.59 -0.83 -25.77
C ALA A 84 -8.29 -0.69 -26.59
N ASP A 85 -7.13 -0.68 -25.91
CA ASP A 85 -5.81 -0.67 -26.55
C ASP A 85 -5.26 -2.09 -26.68
N PRO A 86 -5.19 -2.65 -27.92
CA PRO A 86 -4.68 -4.00 -28.15
C PRO A 86 -3.20 -4.18 -27.73
N LYS A 87 -2.42 -3.10 -27.66
CA LYS A 87 -1.02 -3.18 -27.20
C LYS A 87 -0.94 -3.52 -25.70
N LYS A 88 -1.84 -2.96 -24.88
CA LYS A 88 -1.92 -3.28 -23.45
C LYS A 88 -2.35 -4.74 -23.27
N VAL A 89 -3.32 -5.22 -24.06
CA VAL A 89 -3.75 -6.62 -24.05
C VAL A 89 -2.58 -7.55 -24.42
N ALA A 90 -1.83 -7.23 -25.47
CA ALA A 90 -0.67 -8.03 -25.89
C ALA A 90 0.39 -8.10 -24.77
N ALA A 91 0.73 -6.96 -24.14
CA ALA A 91 1.66 -6.91 -23.01
C ALA A 91 1.16 -7.69 -21.78
N PHE A 92 -0.14 -7.69 -21.54
CA PHE A 92 -0.74 -8.46 -20.45
C PHE A 92 -0.61 -9.97 -20.72
N LEU A 93 -0.85 -10.42 -21.95
CA LEU A 93 -0.73 -11.82 -22.34
C LEU A 93 0.70 -12.37 -22.28
N GLU A 94 1.72 -11.52 -22.39
CA GLU A 94 3.11 -11.93 -22.14
C GLU A 94 3.32 -12.45 -20.71
N LYS A 95 2.58 -11.91 -19.74
CA LYS A 95 2.63 -12.31 -18.32
C LYS A 95 1.62 -13.39 -17.97
N PHE A 96 0.45 -13.35 -18.59
CA PHE A 96 -0.68 -14.25 -18.33
C PHE A 96 -1.18 -14.89 -19.63
N PRO A 97 -0.39 -15.78 -20.26
CA PRO A 97 -0.70 -16.33 -21.60
C PRO A 97 -1.95 -17.22 -21.63
N GLY A 98 -2.47 -17.65 -20.48
CA GLY A 98 -3.69 -18.44 -20.36
C GLY A 98 -4.99 -17.65 -20.46
N ALA A 99 -4.94 -16.31 -20.37
CA ALA A 99 -6.13 -15.47 -20.44
C ALA A 99 -6.65 -15.38 -21.89
N LYS A 100 -7.98 -15.42 -22.05
CA LYS A 100 -8.64 -15.20 -23.34
C LYS A 100 -8.90 -13.71 -23.55
N VAL A 101 -8.76 -13.23 -24.78
CA VAL A 101 -9.09 -11.84 -25.13
C VAL A 101 -10.58 -11.72 -25.35
N ALA A 102 -11.24 -10.85 -24.59
CA ALA A 102 -12.64 -10.53 -24.83
C ALA A 102 -12.75 -9.46 -25.94
N SER A 103 -13.81 -9.53 -26.74
CA SER A 103 -14.10 -8.58 -27.81
C SER A 103 -14.63 -7.24 -27.27
N SER A 104 -15.25 -7.26 -26.09
CA SER A 104 -15.80 -6.09 -25.43
C SER A 104 -15.89 -6.28 -23.91
N LEU A 105 -16.14 -5.19 -23.18
CA LEU A 105 -16.43 -5.25 -21.75
C LEU A 105 -17.74 -6.02 -21.48
N GLU A 106 -18.73 -5.83 -22.35
CA GLU A 106 -20.03 -6.51 -22.25
C GLU A 106 -19.89 -8.03 -22.31
N GLU A 107 -18.99 -8.55 -23.16
CA GLU A 107 -18.69 -9.99 -23.22
C GLU A 107 -18.16 -10.50 -21.87
N VAL A 108 -17.24 -9.76 -21.25
CA VAL A 108 -16.72 -10.10 -19.92
C VAL A 108 -17.84 -10.12 -18.89
N LEU A 109 -18.69 -9.09 -18.90
CA LEU A 109 -19.75 -8.93 -17.90
C LEU A 109 -20.91 -9.92 -18.10
N ALA A 110 -21.16 -10.36 -19.34
CA ALA A 110 -22.19 -11.37 -19.64
C ALA A 110 -21.78 -12.81 -19.25
N ASP A 111 -20.49 -13.07 -19.07
CA ASP A 111 -20.01 -14.43 -18.74
C ASP A 111 -20.34 -14.82 -17.28
N PRO A 112 -21.24 -15.81 -17.04
CA PRO A 112 -21.66 -16.19 -15.67
C PRO A 112 -20.56 -16.89 -14.86
N GLU A 113 -19.50 -17.36 -15.51
CA GLU A 113 -18.38 -18.00 -14.80
C GLU A 113 -17.41 -17.00 -14.19
N VAL A 114 -17.37 -15.75 -14.69
CA VAL A 114 -16.57 -14.68 -14.08
C VAL A 114 -17.21 -14.24 -12.77
N LYS A 115 -16.46 -14.31 -11.68
CA LYS A 115 -16.93 -13.96 -10.32
C LYS A 115 -16.42 -12.61 -9.87
N LEU A 116 -15.16 -12.29 -10.19
CA LEU A 116 -14.48 -11.05 -9.79
C LEU A 116 -13.85 -10.39 -11.02
N VAL A 117 -13.98 -9.07 -11.10
CA VAL A 117 -13.35 -8.26 -12.16
C VAL A 117 -12.31 -7.34 -11.54
N ALA A 118 -11.03 -7.55 -11.89
CA ALA A 118 -9.92 -6.68 -11.52
C ALA A 118 -9.76 -5.55 -12.54
N CYS A 119 -9.61 -4.32 -12.06
CA CYS A 119 -9.55 -3.13 -12.91
C CYS A 119 -8.47 -2.15 -12.45
N ALA A 120 -7.61 -1.73 -13.38
CA ALA A 120 -6.61 -0.68 -13.16
C ALA A 120 -6.75 0.46 -14.18
N ALA A 121 -7.98 0.94 -14.38
CA ALA A 121 -8.31 2.08 -15.23
C ALA A 121 -7.66 3.39 -14.75
N VAL A 122 -7.78 4.44 -15.53
CA VAL A 122 -7.53 5.83 -15.09
C VAL A 122 -8.29 6.07 -13.78
N ASN A 123 -7.65 6.73 -12.80
CA ASN A 123 -8.17 6.82 -11.43
C ASN A 123 -9.62 7.33 -11.37
N SER A 124 -9.95 8.37 -12.15
CA SER A 124 -11.31 8.95 -12.20
C SER A 124 -12.36 8.04 -12.84
N GLU A 125 -11.98 6.96 -13.51
CA GLU A 125 -12.91 6.05 -14.18
C GLU A 125 -13.20 4.79 -13.35
N ARG A 126 -12.39 4.50 -12.33
CA ARG A 126 -12.47 3.26 -11.53
C ARG A 126 -13.81 3.11 -10.80
N GLY A 127 -14.28 4.19 -10.15
CA GLY A 127 -15.55 4.19 -9.43
C GLY A 127 -16.76 3.88 -10.34
N PRO A 128 -16.99 4.64 -11.42
CA PRO A 128 -18.05 4.36 -12.39
C PRO A 128 -17.99 2.96 -12.99
N ILE A 129 -16.80 2.49 -13.39
CA ILE A 129 -16.61 1.12 -13.91
C ILE A 129 -17.02 0.09 -12.85
N GLY A 130 -16.61 0.29 -11.58
CA GLY A 130 -16.98 -0.58 -10.49
C GLY A 130 -18.49 -0.71 -10.31
N CYS A 131 -19.22 0.40 -10.40
CA CYS A 131 -20.68 0.39 -10.36
C CYS A 131 -21.26 -0.47 -11.50
N THR A 132 -20.78 -0.29 -12.74
CA THR A 132 -21.21 -1.10 -13.90
C THR A 132 -20.93 -2.59 -13.69
N VAL A 133 -19.75 -2.95 -13.19
CA VAL A 133 -19.39 -4.35 -12.91
C VAL A 133 -20.30 -4.96 -11.85
N MET A 134 -20.54 -4.23 -10.74
CA MET A 134 -21.42 -4.72 -9.66
C MET A 134 -22.89 -4.84 -10.11
N GLU A 135 -23.38 -3.93 -10.92
CA GLU A 135 -24.72 -4.00 -11.50
C GLU A 135 -24.90 -5.18 -12.48
N ALA A 136 -23.80 -5.63 -13.11
CA ALA A 136 -23.76 -6.87 -13.89
C ALA A 136 -23.66 -8.14 -13.01
N GLY A 137 -23.73 -8.00 -11.68
CA GLY A 137 -23.71 -9.12 -10.72
C GLY A 137 -22.33 -9.71 -10.43
N LYS A 138 -21.24 -9.01 -10.73
CA LYS A 138 -19.87 -9.40 -10.44
C LYS A 138 -19.32 -8.64 -9.24
N ASP A 139 -18.41 -9.26 -8.50
CA ASP A 139 -17.59 -8.54 -7.52
C ASP A 139 -16.50 -7.74 -8.23
N TYR A 140 -16.10 -6.62 -7.64
CA TYR A 140 -15.15 -5.68 -8.25
C TYR A 140 -13.91 -5.48 -7.38
N PHE A 141 -12.73 -5.57 -8.00
CA PHE A 141 -11.45 -5.32 -7.36
C PHE A 141 -10.74 -4.19 -8.09
N SER A 142 -10.74 -3.02 -7.47
CA SER A 142 -10.18 -1.79 -8.03
C SER A 142 -8.72 -1.62 -7.64
N ASP A 143 -7.93 -1.11 -8.56
CA ASP A 143 -6.68 -0.44 -8.17
C ASP A 143 -6.99 0.82 -7.34
N LYS A 144 -5.99 1.32 -6.60
CA LYS A 144 -6.06 2.56 -5.80
C LYS A 144 -5.63 3.80 -6.63
N PRO A 145 -6.15 4.98 -6.39
CA PRO A 145 -7.35 5.26 -5.63
C PRO A 145 -8.58 4.76 -6.40
N PRO A 146 -9.57 4.21 -5.72
CA PRO A 146 -10.79 3.75 -6.40
C PRO A 146 -11.71 4.90 -6.82
N PHE A 147 -11.52 6.07 -6.21
CA PHE A 147 -12.34 7.27 -6.40
C PHE A 147 -11.47 8.51 -6.41
N THR A 148 -11.86 9.51 -7.22
CA THR A 148 -11.27 10.85 -7.22
C THR A 148 -12.22 11.92 -6.66
N THR A 149 -13.49 11.55 -6.38
CA THR A 149 -14.52 12.44 -5.81
C THR A 149 -15.38 11.72 -4.78
N MET A 150 -15.96 12.50 -3.85
CA MET A 150 -16.93 11.98 -2.87
C MET A 150 -18.20 11.44 -3.52
N ASP A 151 -18.62 12.01 -4.65
CA ASP A 151 -19.80 11.53 -5.39
C ASP A 151 -19.60 10.12 -5.93
N GLN A 152 -18.41 9.83 -6.48
CA GLN A 152 -18.06 8.47 -6.92
C GLN A 152 -18.09 7.47 -5.76
N LEU A 153 -17.52 7.84 -4.61
CA LEU A 153 -17.57 7.01 -3.40
C LEU A 153 -19.01 6.76 -2.94
N ASN A 154 -19.84 7.80 -2.90
CA ASN A 154 -21.24 7.69 -2.49
C ASN A 154 -22.05 6.83 -3.47
N GLN A 155 -21.81 6.95 -4.77
CA GLN A 155 -22.42 6.11 -5.79
C GLN A 155 -22.00 4.64 -5.61
N ALA A 156 -20.72 4.37 -5.36
CA ALA A 156 -20.24 3.01 -5.11
C ALA A 156 -20.85 2.42 -3.83
N LYS A 157 -20.95 3.19 -2.73
CA LYS A 157 -21.66 2.78 -1.49
C LYS A 157 -23.11 2.38 -1.78
N ALA A 158 -23.83 3.19 -2.56
CA ALA A 158 -25.21 2.91 -2.95
C ALA A 158 -25.32 1.67 -3.83
N THR A 159 -24.38 1.48 -4.77
CA THR A 159 -24.36 0.31 -5.66
C THR A 159 -24.06 -0.98 -4.89
N VAL A 160 -23.11 -0.97 -3.95
CA VAL A 160 -22.86 -2.12 -3.03
C VAL A 160 -24.13 -2.46 -2.25
N ALA A 161 -24.80 -1.46 -1.66
CA ALA A 161 -26.04 -1.67 -0.92
C ALA A 161 -27.17 -2.24 -1.79
N LYS A 162 -27.28 -1.81 -3.05
CA LYS A 162 -28.28 -2.27 -4.02
C LYS A 162 -28.02 -3.70 -4.51
N THR A 163 -26.75 -4.03 -4.80
CA THR A 163 -26.39 -5.27 -5.50
C THR A 163 -25.93 -6.40 -4.58
N GLY A 164 -25.48 -6.07 -3.37
CA GLY A 164 -24.81 -7.00 -2.47
C GLY A 164 -23.45 -7.48 -2.98
N ARG A 165 -22.91 -6.85 -4.05
CA ARG A 165 -21.57 -7.16 -4.58
C ARG A 165 -20.48 -6.41 -3.80
N LYS A 166 -19.26 -6.92 -3.90
CA LYS A 166 -18.10 -6.33 -3.23
C LYS A 166 -17.42 -5.31 -4.11
N HIS A 167 -16.97 -4.20 -3.50
CA HIS A 167 -16.06 -3.23 -4.09
C HIS A 167 -14.77 -3.20 -3.27
N MET A 168 -13.81 -4.04 -3.61
CA MET A 168 -12.53 -4.11 -2.92
C MET A 168 -11.46 -3.26 -3.59
N VAL A 169 -10.45 -2.85 -2.83
CA VAL A 169 -9.40 -1.94 -3.28
C VAL A 169 -8.01 -2.55 -3.04
N TYR A 170 -7.15 -2.44 -4.04
CA TYR A 170 -5.78 -2.92 -4.00
C TYR A 170 -4.85 -1.93 -3.28
N TYR A 171 -4.88 -1.91 -1.95
CA TYR A 171 -3.93 -1.14 -1.15
C TYR A 171 -2.59 -1.89 -1.04
N ALA A 172 -1.87 -1.99 -2.17
CA ALA A 172 -0.70 -2.86 -2.35
C ALA A 172 0.40 -2.66 -1.31
N GLU A 173 0.60 -1.44 -0.81
CA GLU A 173 1.66 -1.14 0.15
C GLU A 173 1.48 -1.83 1.51
N ARG A 174 0.29 -2.38 1.80
CA ARG A 174 0.07 -3.32 2.89
C ARG A 174 -0.27 -4.71 2.37
N LEU A 175 -1.23 -4.83 1.47
CA LEU A 175 -1.81 -6.11 1.06
C LEU A 175 -0.85 -6.98 0.24
N HIS A 176 0.18 -6.35 -0.38
CA HIS A 176 1.17 -7.03 -1.22
C HIS A 176 2.61 -6.69 -0.79
N ASN A 177 2.80 -6.48 0.53
CA ASN A 177 4.09 -6.25 1.16
C ASN A 177 4.20 -7.13 2.40
N GLU A 178 5.20 -8.00 2.46
CA GLU A 178 5.29 -9.02 3.51
C GLU A 178 5.60 -8.44 4.88
N SER A 179 6.41 -7.38 4.96
CA SER A 179 6.69 -6.69 6.24
C SER A 179 5.44 -6.02 6.81
N ALA A 180 4.60 -5.43 5.97
CA ALA A 180 3.34 -4.81 6.38
C ALA A 180 2.29 -5.87 6.79
N MET A 181 2.22 -6.99 6.08
CA MET A 181 1.37 -8.13 6.47
C MET A 181 1.79 -8.73 7.81
N PHE A 182 3.10 -8.88 8.04
CA PHE A 182 3.62 -9.35 9.33
C PHE A 182 3.36 -8.35 10.46
N ALA A 183 3.52 -7.05 10.21
CA ALA A 183 3.17 -6.03 11.20
C ALA A 183 1.68 -6.04 11.53
N THR A 184 0.81 -6.31 10.55
CA THR A 184 -0.63 -6.49 10.78
C THR A 184 -0.87 -7.63 11.78
N ASP A 185 -0.21 -8.78 11.63
CA ASP A 185 -0.31 -9.90 12.57
C ASP A 185 0.14 -9.53 13.99
N LEU A 186 1.21 -8.73 14.12
CA LEU A 186 1.73 -8.28 15.42
C LEU A 186 0.77 -7.30 16.11
N VAL A 187 0.15 -6.40 15.36
CA VAL A 187 -0.86 -5.46 15.87
C VAL A 187 -2.12 -6.23 16.30
N GLU A 188 -2.68 -7.06 15.43
CA GLU A 188 -3.90 -7.83 15.67
C GLU A 188 -3.77 -8.80 16.86
N SER A 189 -2.58 -9.40 17.04
CA SER A 189 -2.30 -10.27 18.20
C SER A 189 -2.15 -9.52 19.53
N GLY A 190 -2.08 -8.17 19.51
CA GLY A 190 -1.81 -7.35 20.67
C GLY A 190 -0.36 -7.43 21.19
N ALA A 191 0.57 -7.94 20.38
CA ALA A 191 1.97 -8.09 20.74
C ALA A 191 2.64 -6.76 21.11
N ILE A 192 2.26 -5.68 20.43
CA ILE A 192 2.79 -4.32 20.69
C ILE A 192 1.97 -3.50 21.68
N GLY A 193 0.90 -4.07 22.24
CA GLY A 193 -0.04 -3.38 23.11
C GLY A 193 -0.97 -2.43 22.35
N LYS A 194 -1.51 -1.41 23.03
CA LYS A 194 -2.34 -0.39 22.38
C LYS A 194 -1.45 0.51 21.52
N VAL A 195 -1.82 0.73 20.25
CA VAL A 195 -1.09 1.64 19.37
C VAL A 195 -1.34 3.08 19.78
N ILE A 196 -0.28 3.86 19.87
CA ILE A 196 -0.28 5.28 20.24
C ILE A 196 -0.14 6.13 18.99
N SER A 197 0.74 5.73 18.07
CA SER A 197 0.99 6.51 16.85
C SER A 197 1.49 5.63 15.72
N VAL A 198 1.14 6.02 14.49
CA VAL A 198 1.68 5.52 13.25
C VAL A 198 2.33 6.69 12.50
N THR A 199 3.50 6.48 11.93
CA THR A 199 4.15 7.47 11.06
C THR A 199 4.58 6.78 9.79
N THR A 200 4.09 7.24 8.64
CA THR A 200 4.44 6.65 7.35
C THR A 200 5.10 7.68 6.43
N ILE A 201 6.25 7.30 5.89
CA ILE A 201 7.01 8.06 4.89
C ILE A 201 7.06 7.22 3.64
N ALA A 202 6.37 7.65 2.58
CA ALA A 202 6.16 6.88 1.35
C ALA A 202 6.58 7.66 0.10
N PRO A 203 7.90 7.88 -0.10
CA PRO A 203 8.41 8.50 -1.31
C PRO A 203 8.30 7.53 -2.49
N HIS A 204 7.97 8.07 -3.68
CA HIS A 204 7.89 7.33 -4.93
C HIS A 204 8.78 7.97 -5.98
N ARG A 205 9.23 7.17 -6.96
CA ARG A 205 9.89 7.71 -8.15
C ARG A 205 8.83 8.17 -9.15
N LEU A 206 8.91 9.42 -9.58
CA LEU A 206 7.96 9.97 -10.55
C LEU A 206 8.07 9.26 -11.91
N SER A 207 9.29 8.97 -12.37
CA SER A 207 9.55 8.41 -13.72
C SER A 207 8.80 9.19 -14.82
N LYS A 208 8.88 10.51 -14.76
CA LYS A 208 8.07 11.49 -15.50
C LYS A 208 7.95 11.20 -17.00
N ALA A 209 9.05 10.77 -17.64
CA ALA A 209 9.09 10.51 -19.08
C ALA A 209 8.23 9.30 -19.51
N SER A 210 7.94 8.37 -18.60
CA SER A 210 7.15 7.16 -18.88
C SER A 210 5.71 7.26 -18.43
N ARG A 211 5.31 8.34 -17.72
CA ARG A 211 3.93 8.51 -17.27
C ARG A 211 3.00 8.92 -18.41
N PRO A 212 1.80 8.34 -18.49
CA PRO A 212 0.79 8.76 -19.45
C PRO A 212 0.29 10.18 -19.15
N ALA A 213 -0.22 10.87 -20.17
CA ALA A 213 -0.64 12.28 -20.05
C ALA A 213 -1.67 12.50 -18.92
N TRP A 214 -2.65 11.60 -18.77
CA TRP A 214 -3.70 11.70 -17.77
C TRP A 214 -3.16 11.77 -16.32
N PHE A 215 -1.97 11.23 -16.07
CA PHE A 215 -1.34 11.24 -14.75
C PHE A 215 -1.01 12.66 -14.25
N PHE A 216 -0.91 13.61 -15.16
CA PHE A 216 -0.61 15.02 -14.86
C PHE A 216 -1.88 15.90 -14.90
N GLU A 217 -3.05 15.33 -15.10
CA GLU A 217 -4.33 16.02 -15.14
C GLU A 217 -5.06 15.80 -13.80
N ARG A 218 -5.27 16.89 -13.04
CA ARG A 218 -5.79 16.83 -11.65
C ARG A 218 -7.10 16.07 -11.53
N ASP A 219 -8.02 16.30 -12.47
CA ASP A 219 -9.33 15.66 -12.48
C ASP A 219 -9.25 14.15 -12.78
N LYS A 220 -8.18 13.70 -13.42
CA LYS A 220 -7.99 12.30 -13.76
C LYS A 220 -7.24 11.51 -12.70
N TYR A 221 -6.12 12.05 -12.15
CA TYR A 221 -5.38 11.29 -11.15
C TYR A 221 -5.86 11.51 -9.70
N GLY A 222 -6.59 12.60 -9.42
CA GLY A 222 -7.26 12.81 -8.15
C GLY A 222 -6.46 13.55 -7.06
N GLY A 223 -5.17 13.85 -7.29
CA GLY A 223 -4.26 14.46 -6.32
C GLY A 223 -3.44 13.45 -5.53
N ILE A 224 -2.30 13.90 -4.97
CA ILE A 224 -1.30 13.00 -4.38
C ILE A 224 -1.81 12.30 -3.11
N LEU A 225 -2.66 12.96 -2.31
CA LEU A 225 -3.23 12.35 -1.09
C LEU A 225 -4.31 11.31 -1.44
N CYS A 226 -4.98 11.43 -2.60
CA CYS A 226 -5.82 10.36 -3.15
C CYS A 226 -4.96 9.26 -3.78
N ASP A 227 -4.00 9.62 -4.65
CA ASP A 227 -3.24 8.65 -5.43
C ASP A 227 -2.31 7.82 -4.53
N ILE A 228 -1.23 8.38 -4.00
CA ILE A 228 -0.32 7.65 -3.11
C ILE A 228 -0.95 7.52 -1.72
N GLY A 229 -1.44 8.63 -1.16
CA GLY A 229 -1.92 8.73 0.22
C GLY A 229 -2.99 7.70 0.59
N SER A 230 -3.81 7.25 -0.37
CA SER A 230 -4.83 6.22 -0.10
C SER A 230 -4.28 4.95 0.55
N HIS A 231 -3.05 4.55 0.22
CA HIS A 231 -2.36 3.44 0.90
C HIS A 231 -2.12 3.73 2.38
N GLN A 232 -1.69 4.95 2.71
CA GLN A 232 -1.30 5.32 4.06
C GLN A 232 -2.52 5.50 4.96
N PHE A 233 -3.63 6.03 4.44
CA PHE A 233 -4.89 6.09 5.17
C PHE A 233 -5.41 4.69 5.53
N GLU A 234 -5.32 3.74 4.61
CA GLU A 234 -5.67 2.34 4.87
C GLU A 234 -4.75 1.71 5.92
N GLN A 235 -3.44 1.91 5.81
CA GLN A 235 -2.47 1.41 6.77
C GLN A 235 -2.69 2.00 8.16
N PHE A 236 -3.02 3.30 8.26
CA PHE A 236 -3.35 3.91 9.55
C PHE A 236 -4.57 3.27 10.20
N LEU A 237 -5.67 3.09 9.48
CA LEU A 237 -6.85 2.41 10.02
C LEU A 237 -6.49 1.02 10.53
N THR A 238 -5.70 0.26 9.78
CA THR A 238 -5.27 -1.10 10.16
C THR A 238 -4.32 -1.08 11.36
N PHE A 239 -3.21 -0.38 11.26
CA PHE A 239 -2.18 -0.40 12.32
C PHE A 239 -2.62 0.38 13.57
N GLY A 240 -3.37 1.45 13.41
CA GLY A 240 -3.95 2.22 14.51
C GLY A 240 -5.11 1.52 15.22
N GLY A 241 -5.64 0.43 14.64
CA GLY A 241 -6.82 -0.27 15.15
C GLY A 241 -8.07 0.63 15.13
N CYS A 242 -8.20 1.44 14.06
CA CYS A 242 -9.25 2.45 13.91
C CYS A 242 -10.32 1.99 12.93
N THR A 243 -11.57 2.37 13.20
CA THR A 243 -12.68 2.24 12.24
C THR A 243 -13.06 3.57 11.60
N ASP A 244 -12.65 4.67 12.23
CA ASP A 244 -12.81 6.04 11.74
C ASP A 244 -11.65 6.93 12.20
N ALA A 245 -11.48 8.08 11.53
CA ALA A 245 -10.48 9.08 11.90
C ALA A 245 -10.89 10.48 11.47
N THR A 246 -10.30 11.48 12.13
CA THR A 246 -10.43 12.89 11.76
C THR A 246 -9.12 13.38 11.14
N VAL A 247 -9.20 13.96 9.96
CA VAL A 247 -8.08 14.67 9.33
C VAL A 247 -7.93 16.03 10.00
N SER A 248 -6.88 16.19 10.79
CA SER A 248 -6.59 17.42 11.55
C SER A 248 -5.76 18.43 10.75
N TYR A 249 -4.93 17.95 9.82
CA TYR A 249 -4.09 18.75 8.94
C TYR A 249 -3.85 18.00 7.63
N ALA A 250 -3.77 18.76 6.52
CA ALA A 250 -3.28 18.25 5.24
C ALA A 250 -2.66 19.40 4.43
N ALA A 251 -1.59 19.10 3.70
CA ALA A 251 -0.95 20.03 2.77
C ALA A 251 -0.48 19.30 1.51
N VAL A 252 -0.47 20.03 0.38
CA VAL A 252 0.05 19.54 -0.90
C VAL A 252 0.84 20.65 -1.61
N GLY A 253 1.79 20.27 -2.46
CA GLY A 253 2.58 21.22 -3.22
C GLY A 253 3.13 20.64 -4.51
N ASN A 254 3.63 21.53 -5.36
CA ASN A 254 4.41 21.20 -6.56
C ASN A 254 5.75 21.93 -6.50
N PHE A 255 6.75 21.29 -5.93
CA PHE A 255 8.07 21.90 -5.68
C PHE A 255 9.06 21.71 -6.83
N GLY A 256 8.94 20.63 -7.60
CA GLY A 256 9.96 20.22 -8.57
C GLY A 256 9.47 20.08 -10.01
N ASN A 257 8.17 20.27 -10.28
CA ASN A 257 7.58 20.01 -11.60
C ASN A 257 6.73 21.17 -12.14
N PRO A 258 7.30 22.38 -12.29
CA PRO A 258 6.53 23.56 -12.70
C PRO A 258 5.94 23.46 -14.12
N ASP A 259 6.49 22.58 -14.97
CA ASP A 259 5.96 22.27 -16.31
C ASP A 259 4.72 21.34 -16.28
N LYS A 260 4.34 20.84 -15.11
CA LYS A 260 3.14 20.06 -14.83
C LYS A 260 2.35 20.72 -13.70
N PRO A 261 1.69 21.88 -13.96
CA PRO A 261 1.13 22.73 -12.90
C PRO A 261 0.00 22.08 -12.10
N GLU A 262 -0.65 21.05 -12.64
CA GLU A 262 -1.70 20.31 -11.95
C GLU A 262 -1.16 19.13 -11.13
N LEU A 263 0.11 18.76 -11.31
CA LEU A 263 0.74 17.73 -10.51
C LEU A 263 1.00 18.27 -9.09
N GLU A 264 0.68 17.47 -8.11
CA GLU A 264 1.16 17.61 -6.74
C GLU A 264 2.30 16.58 -6.57
N ASP A 265 3.51 17.05 -6.30
CA ASP A 265 4.68 16.18 -6.15
C ASP A 265 5.07 15.95 -4.69
N PHE A 266 4.35 16.60 -3.77
CA PHE A 266 4.45 16.45 -2.33
C PHE A 266 3.07 16.52 -1.68
N GLY A 267 2.86 15.70 -0.65
CA GLY A 267 1.67 15.73 0.18
C GLY A 267 1.95 15.20 1.59
N GLU A 268 1.29 15.79 2.58
CA GLU A 268 1.32 15.31 3.96
C GLU A 268 -0.04 15.47 4.63
N ALA A 269 -0.29 14.62 5.64
CA ALA A 269 -1.49 14.70 6.46
C ALA A 269 -1.23 14.23 7.89
N CYS A 270 -2.03 14.76 8.83
CA CYS A 270 -2.11 14.28 10.20
C CYS A 270 -3.55 13.86 10.53
N LEU A 271 -3.70 12.74 11.22
CA LEU A 271 -4.99 12.19 11.61
C LEU A 271 -5.04 11.85 13.12
N ALA A 272 -6.26 11.84 13.64
CA ALA A 272 -6.58 11.29 14.96
C ALA A 272 -7.66 10.21 14.78
N GLY A 273 -7.33 8.97 15.14
CA GLY A 273 -8.23 7.82 15.03
C GLY A 273 -9.17 7.69 16.23
N ASP A 274 -10.30 7.04 16.03
CA ASP A 274 -11.30 6.72 17.06
C ASP A 274 -10.76 5.77 18.14
N SER A 275 -9.70 5.01 17.87
CA SER A 275 -8.94 4.23 18.87
C SER A 275 -8.12 5.11 19.83
N GLY A 276 -7.92 6.40 19.49
CA GLY A 276 -7.02 7.34 20.13
C GLY A 276 -5.59 7.33 19.60
N ALA A 277 -5.29 6.54 18.54
CA ALA A 277 -4.02 6.59 17.84
C ALA A 277 -3.90 7.86 16.99
N LEU A 278 -2.68 8.38 16.87
CA LEU A 278 -2.35 9.51 16.02
C LEU A 278 -1.59 9.04 14.78
N ASP A 279 -1.69 9.80 13.69
CA ASP A 279 -1.00 9.50 12.45
C ASP A 279 -0.30 10.72 11.85
N TYR A 280 0.84 10.46 11.21
CA TYR A 280 1.50 11.37 10.29
C TYR A 280 1.87 10.64 8.99
N ILE A 281 1.42 11.20 7.89
CA ILE A 281 1.65 10.69 6.54
C ILE A 281 2.47 11.71 5.76
N ARG A 282 3.54 11.27 5.08
CA ARG A 282 4.21 12.01 4.01
C ARG A 282 4.28 11.15 2.76
N VAL A 283 3.82 11.69 1.65
CA VAL A 283 3.90 11.09 0.31
C VAL A 283 4.56 12.06 -0.64
N ASP A 284 5.41 11.58 -1.54
CA ASP A 284 6.11 12.46 -2.48
C ASP A 284 6.59 11.71 -3.73
N TRP A 285 6.95 12.49 -4.78
CA TRP A 285 7.53 12.00 -6.03
C TRP A 285 9.03 12.32 -6.13
N PHE A 286 9.75 12.33 -5.00
CA PHE A 286 11.15 12.74 -4.93
C PHE A 286 12.13 11.59 -4.67
N THR A 287 11.76 10.33 -4.91
CA THR A 287 12.74 9.24 -4.88
C THR A 287 13.80 9.46 -5.95
N PRO A 288 15.09 9.61 -5.57
CA PRO A 288 16.18 9.84 -6.52
C PRO A 288 16.40 8.66 -7.47
N ASP A 289 16.86 8.94 -8.69
CA ASP A 289 17.15 7.91 -9.71
C ASP A 289 18.26 6.93 -9.28
N GLY A 290 19.17 7.36 -8.40
CA GLY A 290 20.22 6.50 -7.83
C GLY A 290 19.74 5.43 -6.87
N LEU A 291 18.50 5.48 -6.37
CA LEU A 291 17.96 4.41 -5.55
C LEU A 291 17.61 3.20 -6.44
N PRO A 292 18.04 1.95 -6.12
CA PRO A 292 17.80 0.79 -7.01
C PRO A 292 16.34 0.32 -7.04
N VAL A 293 15.47 0.85 -6.16
CA VAL A 293 14.03 0.57 -6.10
C VAL A 293 13.21 1.84 -6.32
N TRP A 294 11.91 1.71 -6.52
CA TRP A 294 11.02 2.83 -6.84
C TRP A 294 10.70 3.77 -5.67
N GLY A 295 10.98 3.35 -4.42
CA GLY A 295 10.75 4.15 -3.23
C GLY A 295 11.38 3.53 -1.98
N ASP A 296 11.69 4.36 -0.97
CA ASP A 296 12.13 3.95 0.37
C ASP A 296 10.98 4.12 1.37
N GLY A 297 9.96 3.27 1.21
CA GLY A 297 8.77 3.31 2.07
C GLY A 297 9.07 2.82 3.48
N ARG A 298 8.80 3.67 4.49
CA ARG A 298 9.01 3.37 5.92
C ARG A 298 7.75 3.62 6.71
N THR A 299 7.48 2.72 7.67
CA THR A 299 6.39 2.88 8.63
C THR A 299 6.92 2.65 10.04
N PHE A 300 6.62 3.56 10.95
CA PHE A 300 6.92 3.46 12.37
C PHE A 300 5.61 3.30 13.14
N ILE A 301 5.51 2.24 13.95
CA ILE A 301 4.33 1.96 14.76
C ILE A 301 4.76 1.96 16.22
N LEU A 302 4.27 2.92 16.99
CA LEU A 302 4.52 3.03 18.42
C LEU A 302 3.34 2.43 19.20
N GLY A 303 3.58 1.34 19.89
CA GLY A 303 2.65 0.73 20.82
C GLY A 303 3.07 0.91 22.27
N THR A 304 2.18 0.59 23.22
CA THR A 304 2.46 0.69 24.66
C THR A 304 3.42 -0.36 25.16
N LYS A 305 3.70 -1.41 24.40
CA LYS A 305 4.60 -2.53 24.78
C LYS A 305 5.81 -2.69 23.86
N ALA A 306 5.71 -2.24 22.62
CA ALA A 306 6.78 -2.36 21.64
C ALA A 306 6.69 -1.27 20.57
N THR A 307 7.81 -1.04 19.90
CA THR A 307 7.91 -0.20 18.70
C THR A 307 8.29 -1.06 17.51
N ILE A 308 7.67 -0.82 16.35
CA ILE A 308 8.01 -1.47 15.08
C ILE A 308 8.47 -0.40 14.08
N GLU A 309 9.56 -0.68 13.34
CA GLU A 309 9.91 0.02 12.11
C GLU A 309 9.84 -0.98 10.95
N LEU A 310 9.15 -0.59 9.87
CA LEU A 310 9.12 -1.32 8.60
C LEU A 310 9.97 -0.59 7.57
N ARG A 311 10.81 -1.33 6.85
CA ARG A 311 11.49 -0.90 5.62
C ARG A 311 11.01 -1.80 4.49
N LYS A 312 10.04 -1.29 3.73
CA LYS A 312 9.20 -2.12 2.85
C LYS A 312 9.94 -2.61 1.61
N TYR A 313 10.72 -1.74 0.96
CA TYR A 313 11.24 -2.01 -0.38
C TYR A 313 12.76 -2.05 -0.46
N ILE A 314 13.43 -1.47 0.52
CA ILE A 314 14.88 -1.42 0.64
C ILE A 314 15.28 -1.12 2.09
N ASP A 315 16.42 -1.61 2.50
CA ASP A 315 17.14 -1.06 3.66
C ASP A 315 18.45 -0.44 3.18
N VAL A 316 18.45 0.89 2.99
CA VAL A 316 19.61 1.63 2.46
C VAL A 316 20.87 1.52 3.32
N ALA A 317 20.75 1.09 4.58
CA ALA A 317 21.88 0.89 5.48
C ALA A 317 22.42 -0.54 5.46
N ARG A 318 21.69 -1.51 4.90
CA ARG A 318 22.04 -2.93 4.95
C ARG A 318 22.11 -3.59 3.58
N GLU A 319 21.01 -3.56 2.83
CA GLU A 319 20.88 -4.32 1.59
C GLU A 319 19.74 -3.80 0.71
N THR A 320 19.77 -4.20 -0.55
CA THR A 320 18.75 -3.78 -1.54
C THR A 320 17.46 -4.61 -1.51
N VAL A 321 17.41 -5.67 -0.73
CA VAL A 321 16.18 -6.44 -0.49
C VAL A 321 15.27 -5.65 0.44
N GLY A 322 13.96 -5.76 0.27
CA GLY A 322 12.95 -5.14 1.13
C GLY A 322 12.45 -6.07 2.24
N ASP A 323 11.30 -5.72 2.78
CA ASP A 323 10.57 -6.48 3.80
C ASP A 323 11.35 -6.71 5.10
N HIS A 324 11.95 -5.64 5.62
CA HIS A 324 12.58 -5.65 6.93
C HIS A 324 11.64 -5.15 8.02
N VAL A 325 11.65 -5.84 9.16
CA VAL A 325 10.91 -5.50 10.37
C VAL A 325 11.88 -5.38 11.53
N TYR A 326 11.93 -4.21 12.14
CA TYR A 326 12.68 -3.93 13.36
C TYR A 326 11.70 -3.81 14.51
N ILE A 327 11.90 -4.57 15.58
CA ILE A 327 11.02 -4.60 16.74
C ILE A 327 11.86 -4.33 17.98
N VAL A 328 11.38 -3.45 18.86
CA VAL A 328 11.97 -3.20 20.16
C VAL A 328 10.87 -3.31 21.21
N ASP A 329 11.07 -4.18 22.20
CA ASP A 329 10.17 -4.35 23.34
C ASP A 329 10.95 -4.37 24.66
N ALA A 330 10.28 -4.68 25.79
CA ALA A 330 10.91 -4.73 27.12
C ALA A 330 11.99 -5.83 27.27
N LYS A 331 12.06 -6.80 26.35
CA LYS A 331 13.03 -7.90 26.36
C LYS A 331 14.27 -7.60 25.51
N GLY A 332 14.18 -6.58 24.62
CA GLY A 332 15.29 -6.18 23.77
C GLY A 332 14.88 -5.78 22.38
N MET A 333 15.72 -6.04 21.38
CA MET A 333 15.49 -5.70 19.97
C MET A 333 15.66 -6.92 19.06
N GLN A 334 14.85 -6.94 18.00
CA GLN A 334 14.91 -7.97 16.96
C GLN A 334 14.82 -7.33 15.58
N HIS A 335 15.62 -7.82 14.64
CA HIS A 335 15.50 -7.55 13.22
C HIS A 335 15.10 -8.82 12.49
N LEU A 336 14.12 -8.73 11.63
CA LEU A 336 13.64 -9.81 10.77
C LEU A 336 13.67 -9.36 9.31
N SER A 337 14.27 -10.15 8.43
CA SER A 337 14.03 -10.12 7.00
C SER A 337 12.92 -11.12 6.69
N VAL A 338 11.74 -10.65 6.32
CA VAL A 338 10.55 -11.47 6.15
C VAL A 338 10.20 -11.73 4.68
N ALA A 339 10.98 -11.20 3.76
CA ALA A 339 10.82 -11.46 2.32
C ALA A 339 10.72 -12.95 2.01
N GLY A 340 9.70 -13.36 1.30
CA GLY A 340 9.44 -14.75 0.94
C GLY A 340 8.91 -15.65 2.07
N LYS A 341 8.59 -15.12 3.27
CA LYS A 341 8.25 -15.90 4.46
C LYS A 341 6.82 -15.71 4.98
N VAL A 342 6.14 -14.63 4.60
CA VAL A 342 4.80 -14.28 5.11
C VAL A 342 3.72 -14.56 4.06
N GLY A 343 3.97 -14.15 2.81
CA GLY A 343 3.00 -14.21 1.72
C GLY A 343 1.83 -13.24 1.92
N PHE A 344 0.80 -13.41 1.08
CA PHE A 344 -0.26 -12.41 0.91
C PHE A 344 -1.65 -13.03 1.12
N ARG A 345 -2.03 -13.26 2.40
CA ARG A 345 -3.31 -13.90 2.75
C ARG A 345 -4.54 -13.18 2.20
N PHE A 346 -4.44 -11.87 2.01
CA PHE A 346 -5.54 -11.05 1.52
C PHE A 346 -6.20 -11.62 0.25
N PHE A 347 -5.43 -12.09 -0.71
CA PHE A 347 -5.96 -12.56 -1.99
C PHE A 347 -6.78 -13.84 -1.85
N GLY A 348 -6.31 -14.79 -1.03
CA GLY A 348 -7.07 -16.00 -0.73
C GLY A 348 -8.34 -15.70 0.06
N GLU A 349 -8.23 -14.84 1.07
CA GLU A 349 -9.40 -14.40 1.85
C GLU A 349 -10.41 -13.66 0.97
N LEU A 350 -9.98 -12.81 0.03
CA LEU A 350 -10.86 -12.14 -0.93
C LEU A 350 -11.61 -13.13 -1.83
N ILE A 351 -10.94 -14.17 -2.32
CA ILE A 351 -11.59 -15.23 -3.11
C ILE A 351 -12.67 -15.91 -2.28
N LEU A 352 -12.35 -16.30 -1.04
CA LEU A 352 -13.30 -16.95 -0.14
C LEU A 352 -14.45 -16.01 0.25
N ASP A 353 -14.19 -14.73 0.42
CA ASP A 353 -15.21 -13.72 0.68
C ASP A 353 -16.19 -13.57 -0.50
N CYS A 354 -15.70 -13.63 -1.74
CA CYS A 354 -16.55 -13.65 -2.93
C CYS A 354 -17.40 -14.92 -3.02
N ILE A 355 -16.84 -16.08 -2.64
CA ILE A 355 -17.55 -17.37 -2.67
C ILE A 355 -18.61 -17.45 -1.58
N HIS A 356 -18.29 -17.02 -0.36
CA HIS A 356 -19.10 -17.23 0.83
C HIS A 356 -19.91 -16.02 1.28
N GLY A 357 -19.72 -14.84 0.63
CA GLY A 357 -20.38 -13.60 1.04
C GLY A 357 -19.89 -13.04 2.37
N THR A 358 -18.64 -13.36 2.78
CA THR A 358 -18.00 -12.85 4.01
C THR A 358 -17.12 -11.62 3.74
N GLU A 359 -16.51 -11.04 4.77
CA GLU A 359 -15.64 -9.86 4.69
C GLU A 359 -14.38 -10.04 5.57
N LYS A 360 -13.69 -11.18 5.41
CA LYS A 360 -12.50 -11.51 6.21
C LYS A 360 -11.22 -10.87 5.68
N ALA A 361 -11.11 -10.73 4.36
CA ALA A 361 -9.95 -10.10 3.72
C ALA A 361 -9.85 -8.62 4.11
N MET A 362 -10.98 -7.94 4.02
CA MET A 362 -11.18 -6.53 4.39
C MET A 362 -12.67 -6.26 4.40
N THR A 363 -13.17 -5.55 5.41
CA THR A 363 -14.58 -5.17 5.40
C THR A 363 -14.83 -4.09 4.35
N GLN A 364 -16.03 -4.10 3.75
CA GLN A 364 -16.43 -3.07 2.80
C GLN A 364 -16.38 -1.67 3.44
N ALA A 365 -16.75 -1.59 4.73
CA ALA A 365 -16.67 -0.36 5.49
C ALA A 365 -15.24 0.17 5.59
N HIS A 366 -14.24 -0.68 5.86
CA HIS A 366 -12.83 -0.30 5.93
C HIS A 366 -12.30 0.22 4.59
N ALA A 367 -12.58 -0.50 3.49
CA ALA A 367 -12.15 -0.09 2.15
C ALA A 367 -12.69 1.29 1.76
N PHE A 368 -13.96 1.55 2.08
CA PHE A 368 -14.59 2.83 1.82
C PHE A 368 -14.12 3.95 2.77
N LYS A 369 -13.88 3.62 4.05
CA LYS A 369 -13.38 4.60 5.02
C LYS A 369 -11.98 5.10 4.65
N ALA A 370 -11.07 4.22 4.25
CA ALA A 370 -9.74 4.59 3.78
C ALA A 370 -9.81 5.55 2.57
N SER A 371 -10.70 5.25 1.62
CA SER A 371 -10.94 6.13 0.46
C SER A 371 -11.57 7.47 0.87
N GLU A 372 -12.53 7.45 1.78
CA GLU A 372 -13.18 8.66 2.31
C GLU A 372 -12.20 9.61 2.97
N LEU A 373 -11.31 9.08 3.82
CA LEU A 373 -10.28 9.86 4.50
C LEU A 373 -9.30 10.50 3.52
N SER A 374 -8.89 9.76 2.47
CA SER A 374 -8.00 10.29 1.44
C SER A 374 -8.65 11.43 0.64
N LEU A 375 -9.93 11.30 0.29
CA LEU A 375 -10.71 12.35 -0.38
C LEU A 375 -10.90 13.59 0.52
N ILE A 376 -11.19 13.39 1.80
CA ILE A 376 -11.32 14.47 2.78
C ILE A 376 -9.99 15.20 2.95
N ALA A 377 -8.88 14.47 3.10
CA ALA A 377 -7.56 15.06 3.24
C ALA A 377 -7.18 15.88 2.00
N GLN A 378 -7.42 15.33 0.81
CA GLN A 378 -7.15 16.01 -0.44
C GLN A 378 -7.99 17.29 -0.62
N ALA A 379 -9.28 17.24 -0.22
CA ALA A 379 -10.17 18.41 -0.30
C ALA A 379 -9.82 19.49 0.72
N LYS A 380 -9.29 19.13 1.89
CA LYS A 380 -8.88 20.05 2.97
C LYS A 380 -7.44 20.53 2.82
N ALA A 381 -6.64 19.95 1.94
CA ALA A 381 -5.23 20.22 1.84
C ALA A 381 -4.94 21.70 1.51
N GLN A 382 -4.07 22.31 2.31
CA GLN A 382 -3.51 23.62 2.02
C GLN A 382 -2.48 23.49 0.90
N ARG A 383 -2.56 24.35 -0.10
CA ARG A 383 -1.51 24.42 -1.13
C ARG A 383 -0.34 25.24 -0.60
N VAL A 384 0.84 24.63 -0.51
CA VAL A 384 2.05 25.24 0.09
C VAL A 384 3.13 25.57 -0.94
N ALA A 385 2.97 25.14 -2.19
CA ALA A 385 3.83 25.47 -3.32
C ALA A 385 3.07 25.33 -4.65
#